data_28eecd62e86ca7330e961b18d9196dc4
#
_entry.id   28eecd62e86ca7330e961b18d9196dc4
#
_cell.length_a   1.000
_cell.length_b   1.000
_cell.length_c   1.000
_cell.angle_alpha   90.00
_cell.angle_beta   90.00
_cell.angle_gamma   90.00
#
_symmetry.space_group_name_H-M   'P 1'
#
loop_
_entity.id
_entity.type
_entity.pdbx_description
1 polymer ?
#
loop_
_entity_poly.entity_id
_entity_poly.type
_entity_poly.pdbx_seq_one_letter_code
_entity_poly.pdbx_strand_id
1 'polypeptide(L)'
;MSKYKSDFLNHIDERGFIYQISDADKLDKIFSEKKVTAYIGFDCTAPNLHIGSLMQILLLKKLQDFGHSPIVLIGGATSKIGDPSLKDKSRKMLTYEDINKNVKGIKSVFEKFLDINKIEVIDNSKWLEELNYIDFLREIGSHFSVNRMLSFDSVKLRLEREQNLSFLEFNYMILQGYDFYKLNLDHNCILQMGGSDQWGNII
;
A
#
# COMPACT_ATOMS: atom_id res chain seq x y z
N MET A 1 7.79 19.09 -24.79
CA MET A 1 8.42 17.75 -24.84
C MET A 1 7.91 16.96 -23.64
N SER A 2 7.55 15.70 -23.82
CA SER A 2 7.13 14.82 -22.72
C SER A 2 8.29 14.65 -21.74
N LYS A 3 7.97 14.62 -20.43
CA LYS A 3 8.97 14.48 -19.34
C LYS A 3 9.53 13.06 -19.27
N TYR A 4 8.71 12.07 -19.61
CA TYR A 4 9.03 10.64 -19.58
C TYR A 4 8.93 10.03 -20.98
N LYS A 5 9.55 8.88 -21.19
CA LYS A 5 9.38 8.03 -22.37
C LYS A 5 8.08 7.23 -22.30
N SER A 6 7.69 6.83 -21.09
CA SER A 6 6.48 6.08 -20.82
C SER A 6 5.23 6.96 -20.93
N ASP A 7 4.26 6.52 -21.74
CA ASP A 7 2.97 7.20 -21.87
C ASP A 7 2.19 7.19 -20.56
N PHE A 8 2.28 6.10 -19.80
CA PHE A 8 1.64 6.01 -18.49
C PHE A 8 2.20 7.06 -17.52
N LEU A 9 3.53 7.15 -17.37
CA LEU A 9 4.13 8.13 -16.45
C LEU A 9 3.85 9.56 -16.88
N ASN A 10 3.89 9.89 -18.18
CA ASN A 10 3.52 11.19 -18.67
C ASN A 10 2.06 11.52 -18.30
N HIS A 11 1.14 10.60 -18.56
CA HIS A 11 -0.28 10.80 -18.29
C HIS A 11 -0.56 11.07 -16.81
N ILE A 12 0.04 10.28 -15.89
CA ILE A 12 -0.20 10.46 -14.45
C ILE A 12 0.53 11.68 -13.88
N ASP A 13 1.67 12.09 -14.46
CA ASP A 13 2.39 13.33 -14.09
C ASP A 13 1.58 14.57 -14.51
N GLU A 14 1.11 14.63 -15.75
CA GLU A 14 0.25 15.70 -16.27
C GLU A 14 -1.06 15.86 -15.48
N ARG A 15 -1.58 14.77 -14.93
CA ARG A 15 -2.77 14.75 -14.09
C ARG A 15 -2.51 15.03 -12.62
N GLY A 16 -1.25 15.24 -12.21
CA GLY A 16 -0.86 15.56 -10.85
C GLY A 16 -0.96 14.38 -9.87
N PHE A 17 -0.92 13.13 -10.36
CA PHE A 17 -0.89 11.95 -9.49
C PHE A 17 0.47 11.72 -8.84
N ILE A 18 1.56 12.22 -9.44
CA ILE A 18 2.91 12.00 -8.95
C ILE A 18 3.28 13.08 -7.94
N TYR A 19 3.50 12.66 -6.69
CA TYR A 19 4.08 13.50 -5.66
C TYR A 19 5.56 13.19 -5.45
N GLN A 20 5.91 11.92 -5.29
CA GLN A 20 7.28 11.42 -5.13
C GLN A 20 7.46 10.09 -5.87
N ILE A 21 8.67 9.85 -6.36
CA ILE A 21 9.13 8.58 -6.96
C ILE A 21 10.52 8.29 -6.42
N SER A 22 10.78 7.05 -6.03
CA SER A 22 12.08 6.63 -5.47
C SER A 22 13.21 6.65 -6.53
N ASP A 23 12.90 6.29 -7.78
CA ASP A 23 13.84 6.26 -8.91
C ASP A 23 13.06 6.48 -10.23
N ALA A 24 12.92 7.75 -10.63
CA ALA A 24 12.10 8.13 -11.78
C ALA A 24 12.67 7.59 -13.10
N ASP A 25 13.99 7.64 -13.29
CA ASP A 25 14.64 7.23 -14.54
C ASP A 25 14.51 5.72 -14.77
N LYS A 26 14.75 4.93 -13.71
CA LYS A 26 14.60 3.48 -13.76
C LYS A 26 13.15 3.09 -13.98
N LEU A 27 12.23 3.76 -13.33
CA LEU A 27 10.80 3.48 -13.47
C LEU A 27 10.32 3.81 -14.89
N ASP A 28 10.72 4.97 -15.46
CA ASP A 28 10.40 5.36 -16.83
C ASP A 28 10.91 4.33 -17.84
N LYS A 29 12.15 3.90 -17.69
CA LYS A 29 12.70 2.84 -18.52
C LYS A 29 11.87 1.57 -18.46
N ILE A 30 11.54 1.10 -17.24
CA ILE A 30 10.77 -0.13 -17.05
C ILE A 30 9.39 -0.03 -17.70
N PHE A 31 8.67 1.07 -17.48
CA PHE A 31 7.34 1.27 -18.05
C PHE A 31 7.33 1.43 -19.57
N SER A 32 8.41 1.93 -20.16
CA SER A 32 8.53 2.05 -21.62
C SER A 32 8.90 0.72 -22.31
N GLU A 33 9.49 -0.24 -21.59
CA GLU A 33 10.02 -1.47 -22.18
C GLU A 33 9.12 -2.69 -21.95
N LYS A 34 8.32 -2.71 -20.87
CA LYS A 34 7.54 -3.91 -20.52
C LYS A 34 6.27 -3.61 -19.75
N LYS A 35 5.40 -4.61 -19.70
CA LYS A 35 4.24 -4.62 -18.82
C LYS A 35 4.70 -4.69 -17.36
N VAL A 36 4.14 -3.80 -16.53
CA VAL A 36 4.49 -3.67 -15.11
C VAL A 36 3.34 -4.17 -14.24
N THR A 37 3.67 -4.95 -13.23
CA THR A 37 2.75 -5.28 -12.14
C THR A 37 3.03 -4.33 -10.97
N ALA A 38 1.96 -3.63 -10.53
CA ALA A 38 2.02 -2.70 -9.42
C ALA A 38 0.81 -2.84 -8.50
N TYR A 39 0.96 -2.48 -7.23
CA TYR A 39 -0.13 -2.59 -6.26
C TYR A 39 -0.39 -1.32 -5.47
N ILE A 40 -1.60 -1.23 -4.95
CA ILE A 40 -2.00 -0.33 -3.87
C ILE A 40 -2.70 -1.16 -2.80
N GLY A 41 -2.36 -0.92 -1.53
CA GLY A 41 -2.99 -1.52 -0.37
C GLY A 41 -4.18 -0.69 0.14
N PHE A 42 -5.21 -1.39 0.61
CA PHE A 42 -6.41 -0.79 1.18
C PHE A 42 -6.80 -1.50 2.47
N ASP A 43 -6.68 -0.82 3.58
CA ASP A 43 -7.14 -1.31 4.88
C ASP A 43 -8.67 -1.32 4.97
N CYS A 44 -9.20 -2.38 5.58
CA CYS A 44 -10.64 -2.64 5.71
C CYS A 44 -11.22 -2.03 6.99
N THR A 45 -10.93 -0.75 7.24
CA THR A 45 -11.35 -0.05 8.47
C THR A 45 -12.81 0.43 8.47
N ALA A 46 -13.48 0.39 7.30
CA ALA A 46 -14.89 0.70 7.12
C ALA A 46 -15.46 -0.11 5.93
N PRO A 47 -16.78 -0.31 5.86
CA PRO A 47 -17.40 -1.08 4.77
C PRO A 47 -17.39 -0.35 3.42
N ASN A 48 -17.07 0.94 3.42
CA ASN A 48 -16.98 1.77 2.22
C ASN A 48 -15.67 2.54 2.22
N LEU A 49 -15.14 2.80 1.02
CA LEU A 49 -14.00 3.66 0.82
C LEU A 49 -14.44 5.13 0.78
N HIS A 50 -13.63 6.02 1.33
CA HIS A 50 -13.88 7.47 1.28
C HIS A 50 -13.30 8.10 0.02
N ILE A 51 -13.60 9.38 -0.22
CA ILE A 51 -13.17 10.10 -1.42
C ILE A 51 -11.65 10.11 -1.63
N GLY A 52 -10.85 10.10 -0.55
CA GLY A 52 -9.39 10.01 -0.63
C GLY A 52 -8.91 8.71 -1.29
N SER A 53 -9.63 7.60 -1.09
CA SER A 53 -9.30 6.32 -1.72
C SER A 53 -9.66 6.31 -3.21
N LEU A 54 -10.56 7.19 -3.67
CA LEU A 54 -10.93 7.27 -5.08
C LEU A 54 -9.74 7.62 -5.97
N MET A 55 -8.87 8.52 -5.53
CA MET A 55 -7.65 8.87 -6.28
C MET A 55 -6.75 7.65 -6.51
N GLN A 56 -6.60 6.82 -5.48
CA GLN A 56 -5.81 5.59 -5.55
C GLN A 56 -6.46 4.55 -6.48
N ILE A 57 -7.79 4.43 -6.46
CA ILE A 57 -8.54 3.57 -7.37
C ILE A 57 -8.39 4.06 -8.82
N LEU A 58 -8.48 5.37 -9.05
CA LEU A 58 -8.29 5.95 -10.36
C LEU A 58 -6.85 5.75 -10.88
N LEU A 59 -5.85 5.78 -9.99
CA LEU A 59 -4.46 5.47 -10.37
C LEU A 59 -4.32 4.01 -10.82
N LEU A 60 -4.92 3.05 -10.10
CA LEU A 60 -4.98 1.65 -10.54
C LEU A 60 -5.75 1.48 -11.86
N LYS A 61 -6.84 2.25 -12.05
CA LYS A 61 -7.59 2.27 -13.30
C LYS A 61 -6.71 2.76 -14.47
N LYS A 62 -5.93 3.81 -14.25
CA LYS A 62 -4.98 4.30 -15.27
C LYS A 62 -3.90 3.27 -15.58
N LEU A 63 -3.35 2.61 -14.56
CA LEU A 63 -2.40 1.52 -14.76
C LEU A 63 -3.00 0.41 -15.65
N GLN A 64 -4.26 0.05 -15.43
CA GLN A 64 -5.00 -0.91 -16.25
C GLN A 64 -5.23 -0.40 -17.68
N ASP A 65 -5.66 0.86 -17.83
CA ASP A 65 -5.96 1.48 -19.15
C ASP A 65 -4.73 1.53 -20.06
N PHE A 66 -3.55 1.71 -19.48
CA PHE A 66 -2.26 1.68 -20.19
C PHE A 66 -1.69 0.26 -20.38
N GLY A 67 -2.46 -0.79 -20.10
CA GLY A 67 -2.09 -2.18 -20.38
C GLY A 67 -1.19 -2.84 -19.35
N HIS A 68 -0.97 -2.22 -18.20
CA HIS A 68 -0.22 -2.78 -17.07
C HIS A 68 -1.11 -3.64 -16.18
N SER A 69 -0.51 -4.31 -15.17
CA SER A 69 -1.22 -5.25 -14.28
C SER A 69 -1.39 -4.65 -12.89
N PRO A 70 -2.56 -4.10 -12.56
CA PRO A 70 -2.85 -3.64 -11.21
C PRO A 70 -3.17 -4.81 -10.27
N ILE A 71 -2.67 -4.71 -9.04
CA ILE A 71 -3.06 -5.54 -7.90
C ILE A 71 -3.74 -4.62 -6.87
N VAL A 72 -4.91 -5.04 -6.42
CA VAL A 72 -5.56 -4.49 -5.23
C VAL A 72 -5.20 -5.37 -4.05
N LEU A 73 -4.41 -4.86 -3.12
CA LEU A 73 -4.10 -5.57 -1.89
C LEU A 73 -5.11 -5.19 -0.81
N ILE A 74 -5.87 -6.15 -0.36
CA ILE A 74 -6.78 -5.99 0.78
C ILE A 74 -6.00 -6.22 2.07
N GLY A 75 -6.00 -5.23 2.95
CA GLY A 75 -5.35 -5.29 4.26
C GLY A 75 -6.19 -6.04 5.29
N GLY A 76 -6.55 -7.30 5.05
CA GLY A 76 -7.35 -8.09 6.00
C GLY A 76 -6.64 -8.29 7.35
N ALA A 77 -5.35 -8.62 7.34
CA ALA A 77 -4.55 -8.73 8.55
C ALA A 77 -4.10 -7.37 9.09
N THR A 78 -3.59 -6.48 8.22
CA THR A 78 -3.11 -5.15 8.64
C THR A 78 -4.21 -4.28 9.24
N SER A 79 -5.47 -4.45 8.83
CA SER A 79 -6.62 -3.77 9.43
C SER A 79 -6.86 -4.11 10.91
N LYS A 80 -6.36 -5.25 11.38
CA LYS A 80 -6.41 -5.63 12.81
C LYS A 80 -5.43 -4.83 13.65
N ILE A 81 -4.39 -4.31 13.00
CA ILE A 81 -3.31 -3.54 13.63
C ILE A 81 -3.60 -2.04 13.53
N GLY A 82 -3.90 -1.57 12.33
CA GLY A 82 -4.20 -0.19 12.01
C GLY A 82 -2.97 0.66 11.68
N ASP A 83 -3.00 1.25 10.50
CA ASP A 83 -1.98 2.20 10.02
C ASP A 83 -1.95 3.46 10.91
N PRO A 84 -0.79 3.83 11.48
CA PRO A 84 -0.63 5.03 12.30
C PRO A 84 -0.59 6.33 11.48
N SER A 85 -0.44 6.27 10.17
CA SER A 85 -0.26 7.44 9.29
C SER A 85 -1.42 8.43 9.41
N LEU A 86 -1.12 9.73 9.59
CA LEU A 86 -2.06 10.85 9.72
C LEU A 86 -3.13 10.69 10.81
N LYS A 87 -2.83 9.98 11.90
CA LYS A 87 -3.79 9.76 12.99
C LYS A 87 -3.24 10.25 14.32
N ASP A 88 -4.06 11.04 15.01
CA ASP A 88 -3.74 11.57 16.33
C ASP A 88 -4.14 10.64 17.50
N LYS A 89 -4.91 9.59 17.21
CA LYS A 89 -5.41 8.64 18.23
C LYS A 89 -5.30 7.21 17.72
N SER A 90 -4.99 6.30 18.65
CA SER A 90 -5.05 4.85 18.38
C SER A 90 -6.42 4.44 17.83
N ARG A 91 -6.42 3.57 16.83
CA ARG A 91 -7.66 3.07 16.24
C ARG A 91 -8.37 2.11 17.21
N LYS A 92 -9.71 2.13 17.20
CA LYS A 92 -10.49 1.07 17.82
C LYS A 92 -10.17 -0.24 17.13
N MET A 93 -9.83 -1.27 17.90
CA MET A 93 -9.63 -2.61 17.36
C MET A 93 -10.95 -3.13 16.79
N LEU A 94 -10.91 -3.56 15.52
CA LEU A 94 -12.05 -4.14 14.83
C LEU A 94 -12.14 -5.64 15.12
N THR A 95 -13.35 -6.18 15.17
CA THR A 95 -13.57 -7.61 15.26
C THR A 95 -13.31 -8.29 13.90
N TYR A 96 -13.08 -9.59 13.90
CA TYR A 96 -12.96 -10.37 12.66
C TYR A 96 -14.21 -10.27 11.78
N GLU A 97 -15.38 -10.22 12.39
CA GLU A 97 -16.66 -10.06 11.68
C GLU A 97 -16.76 -8.69 10.99
N ASP A 98 -16.37 -7.62 11.69
CA ASP A 98 -16.33 -6.27 11.12
C ASP A 98 -15.40 -6.21 9.91
N ILE A 99 -14.18 -6.78 10.04
CA ILE A 99 -13.20 -6.81 8.94
C ILE A 99 -13.75 -7.59 7.75
N ASN A 100 -14.30 -8.78 7.96
CA ASN A 100 -14.87 -9.60 6.88
C ASN A 100 -16.03 -8.89 6.16
N LYS A 101 -16.89 -8.19 6.90
CA LYS A 101 -17.96 -7.36 6.34
C LYS A 101 -17.38 -6.20 5.50
N ASN A 102 -16.36 -5.54 6.03
CA ASN A 102 -15.71 -4.42 5.38
C ASN A 102 -15.00 -4.86 4.09
N VAL A 103 -14.29 -6.00 4.09
CA VAL A 103 -13.66 -6.60 2.90
C VAL A 103 -14.67 -6.79 1.77
N LYS A 104 -15.84 -7.35 2.07
CA LYS A 104 -16.91 -7.55 1.06
C LYS A 104 -17.41 -6.21 0.49
N GLY A 105 -17.62 -5.21 1.37
CA GLY A 105 -18.04 -3.88 0.96
C GLY A 105 -17.02 -3.20 0.06
N ILE A 106 -15.74 -3.25 0.42
CA ILE A 106 -14.65 -2.64 -0.35
C ILE A 106 -14.48 -3.31 -1.70
N LYS A 107 -14.54 -4.64 -1.79
CA LYS A 107 -14.46 -5.37 -3.07
C LYS A 107 -15.52 -4.90 -4.06
N SER A 108 -16.76 -4.69 -3.60
CA SER A 108 -17.84 -4.20 -4.46
C SER A 108 -17.63 -2.77 -5.00
N VAL A 109 -16.78 -1.97 -4.35
CA VAL A 109 -16.41 -0.64 -4.86
C VAL A 109 -15.45 -0.78 -6.04
N PHE A 110 -14.44 -1.65 -5.95
CA PHE A 110 -13.48 -1.85 -7.04
C PHE A 110 -14.16 -2.31 -8.33
N GLU A 111 -15.15 -3.18 -8.23
CA GLU A 111 -15.92 -3.69 -9.39
C GLU A 111 -16.60 -2.57 -10.21
N LYS A 112 -16.85 -1.41 -9.61
CA LYS A 112 -17.45 -0.27 -10.29
C LYS A 112 -16.45 0.53 -11.14
N PHE A 113 -15.17 0.44 -10.85
CA PHE A 113 -14.12 1.26 -11.47
C PHE A 113 -13.13 0.45 -12.30
N LEU A 114 -12.87 -0.80 -11.92
CA LEU A 114 -11.85 -1.66 -12.49
C LEU A 114 -12.48 -2.83 -13.23
N ASP A 115 -11.88 -3.23 -14.34
CA ASP A 115 -12.24 -4.50 -15.00
C ASP A 115 -11.66 -5.65 -14.15
N ILE A 116 -12.54 -6.28 -13.37
CA ILE A 116 -12.18 -7.32 -12.41
C ILE A 116 -11.52 -8.55 -13.09
N ASN A 117 -11.75 -8.76 -14.39
CA ASN A 117 -11.12 -9.86 -15.14
C ASN A 117 -9.64 -9.57 -15.48
N LYS A 118 -9.20 -8.33 -15.29
CA LYS A 118 -7.83 -7.86 -15.62
C LYS A 118 -7.04 -7.41 -14.41
N ILE A 119 -7.55 -7.61 -13.21
CA ILE A 119 -6.87 -7.28 -11.96
C ILE A 119 -6.77 -8.50 -11.05
N GLU A 120 -5.81 -8.45 -10.15
CA GLU A 120 -5.76 -9.37 -9.02
C GLU A 120 -6.24 -8.65 -7.76
N VAL A 121 -7.13 -9.29 -7.01
CA VAL A 121 -7.56 -8.84 -5.68
C VAL A 121 -7.05 -9.85 -4.66
N ILE A 122 -6.06 -9.43 -3.88
CA ILE A 122 -5.33 -10.31 -2.95
C ILE A 122 -5.57 -9.79 -1.53
N ASP A 123 -5.65 -10.71 -0.57
CA ASP A 123 -5.80 -10.40 0.86
C ASP A 123 -4.51 -10.80 1.58
N ASN A 124 -3.89 -9.86 2.32
CA ASN A 124 -2.65 -10.11 3.03
C ASN A 124 -2.79 -11.03 4.26
N SER A 125 -4.01 -11.33 4.68
CA SER A 125 -4.27 -12.33 5.71
C SER A 125 -3.74 -13.72 5.31
N LYS A 126 -3.66 -14.02 4.01
CA LYS A 126 -3.15 -15.29 3.49
C LYS A 126 -1.71 -15.62 3.91
N TRP A 127 -0.90 -14.61 4.18
CA TRP A 127 0.48 -14.81 4.62
C TRP A 127 0.78 -14.22 5.99
N LEU A 128 0.18 -13.09 6.35
CA LEU A 128 0.49 -12.44 7.64
C LEU A 128 -0.06 -13.22 8.84
N GLU A 129 -1.18 -13.94 8.69
CA GLU A 129 -1.76 -14.72 9.78
C GLU A 129 -1.04 -16.04 10.06
N GLU A 130 -0.25 -16.52 9.10
CA GLU A 130 0.51 -17.76 9.20
C GLU A 130 1.95 -17.55 9.71
N LEU A 131 2.38 -16.28 9.91
CA LEU A 131 3.75 -15.96 10.31
C LEU A 131 4.06 -16.43 11.71
N ASN A 132 5.17 -17.17 11.87
CA ASN A 132 5.79 -17.36 13.16
C ASN A 132 6.51 -16.08 13.59
N TYR A 133 6.16 -15.54 14.75
CA TYR A 133 6.69 -14.25 15.20
C TYR A 133 8.21 -14.21 15.34
N ILE A 134 8.83 -15.27 15.84
CA ILE A 134 10.29 -15.32 16.04
C ILE A 134 11.02 -15.41 14.70
N ASP A 135 10.53 -16.26 13.80
CA ASP A 135 11.12 -16.40 12.47
C ASP A 135 10.97 -15.10 11.68
N PHE A 136 9.81 -14.45 11.74
CA PHE A 136 9.57 -13.15 11.12
C PHE A 136 10.52 -12.07 11.64
N LEU A 137 10.76 -11.99 12.95
CA LEU A 137 11.72 -11.03 13.51
C LEU A 137 13.16 -11.32 13.05
N ARG A 138 13.55 -12.58 12.95
CA ARG A 138 14.90 -12.96 12.50
C ARG A 138 15.12 -12.67 11.03
N GLU A 139 14.17 -13.05 10.17
CA GLU A 139 14.33 -13.00 8.71
C GLU A 139 14.00 -11.62 8.15
N ILE A 140 12.94 -10.98 8.64
CA ILE A 140 12.45 -9.71 8.10
C ILE A 140 12.82 -8.55 9.02
N GLY A 141 12.59 -8.66 10.32
CA GLY A 141 12.86 -7.60 11.28
C GLY A 141 14.33 -7.15 11.28
N SER A 142 15.28 -8.07 11.00
CA SER A 142 16.72 -7.77 10.91
C SER A 142 17.08 -6.76 9.79
N HIS A 143 16.21 -6.57 8.80
CA HIS A 143 16.41 -5.61 7.70
C HIS A 143 15.89 -4.21 8.02
N PHE A 144 15.19 -4.03 9.15
CA PHE A 144 14.61 -2.76 9.56
C PHE A 144 15.43 -2.10 10.66
N SER A 145 15.83 -0.84 10.45
CA SER A 145 16.51 -0.05 11.47
C SER A 145 15.51 0.77 12.27
N VAL A 146 15.46 0.58 13.58
CA VAL A 146 14.61 1.37 14.49
C VAL A 146 14.90 2.87 14.33
N ASN A 147 16.15 3.28 14.22
CA ASN A 147 16.51 4.69 14.04
C ASN A 147 15.91 5.27 12.76
N ARG A 148 15.91 4.51 11.67
CA ARG A 148 15.26 4.92 10.41
C ARG A 148 13.75 4.97 10.56
N MET A 149 13.14 3.97 11.18
CA MET A 149 11.68 3.92 11.42
C MET A 149 11.20 5.11 12.26
N LEU A 150 11.98 5.51 13.28
CA LEU A 150 11.70 6.69 14.10
C LEU A 150 11.82 8.02 13.34
N SER A 151 12.52 8.05 12.21
CA SER A 151 12.69 9.26 11.38
C SER A 151 11.56 9.50 10.38
N PHE A 152 10.67 8.53 10.17
CA PHE A 152 9.53 8.68 9.26
C PHE A 152 8.51 9.68 9.81
N ASP A 153 7.96 10.51 8.94
CA ASP A 153 7.06 11.61 9.35
C ASP A 153 5.87 11.14 10.17
N SER A 154 5.28 9.98 9.83
CA SER A 154 4.17 9.37 10.56
C SER A 154 4.51 9.06 12.03
N VAL A 155 5.74 8.66 12.31
CA VAL A 155 6.23 8.37 13.66
C VAL A 155 6.76 9.62 14.34
N LYS A 156 7.64 10.37 13.65
CA LYS A 156 8.30 11.57 14.16
C LYS A 156 7.29 12.62 14.66
N LEU A 157 6.27 12.94 13.88
CA LEU A 157 5.23 13.89 14.24
C LEU A 157 4.46 13.48 15.50
N ARG A 158 4.20 12.19 15.69
CA ARG A 158 3.53 11.69 16.90
C ARG A 158 4.42 11.81 18.13
N LEU A 159 5.71 11.49 18.01
CA LEU A 159 6.68 11.62 19.09
C LEU A 159 6.89 13.10 19.48
N GLU A 160 7.02 14.00 18.51
CA GLU A 160 7.15 15.44 18.75
C GLU A 160 5.92 16.06 19.44
N ARG A 161 4.73 15.50 19.18
CA ARG A 161 3.47 15.90 19.80
C ARG A 161 3.17 15.17 21.11
N GLU A 162 4.10 14.35 21.60
CA GLU A 162 3.92 13.50 22.79
C GLU A 162 2.67 12.59 22.71
N GLN A 163 2.28 12.23 21.51
CA GLN A 163 1.14 11.33 21.28
C GLN A 163 1.57 9.88 21.41
N ASN A 164 0.71 9.08 22.02
CA ASN A 164 1.00 7.66 22.19
C ASN A 164 1.10 6.94 20.83
N LEU A 165 2.20 6.23 20.62
CA LEU A 165 2.40 5.30 19.52
C LEU A 165 2.60 3.92 20.12
N SER A 166 1.66 3.02 19.90
CA SER A 166 1.77 1.64 20.40
C SER A 166 2.82 0.86 19.61
N PHE A 167 3.41 -0.15 20.26
CA PHE A 167 4.32 -1.09 19.60
C PHE A 167 3.64 -1.78 18.42
N LEU A 168 2.35 -2.08 18.53
CA LEU A 168 1.53 -2.65 17.47
C LEU A 168 1.53 -1.74 16.23
N GLU A 169 1.17 -0.46 16.38
CA GLU A 169 1.15 0.52 15.30
C GLU A 169 2.54 0.77 14.71
N PHE A 170 3.59 0.75 15.55
CA PHE A 170 4.98 0.90 15.11
C PHE A 170 5.43 -0.24 14.18
N ASN A 171 4.94 -1.45 14.40
CA ASN A 171 5.26 -2.59 13.54
C ASN A 171 4.50 -2.60 12.21
N TYR A 172 3.50 -1.74 12.01
CA TYR A 172 2.70 -1.72 10.78
C TYR A 172 3.57 -1.58 9.52
N MET A 173 4.57 -0.69 9.55
CA MET A 173 5.46 -0.46 8.41
C MET A 173 6.29 -1.69 8.02
N ILE A 174 6.64 -2.56 8.98
CA ILE A 174 7.37 -3.80 8.71
C ILE A 174 6.44 -4.78 7.96
N LEU A 175 5.18 -4.85 8.37
CA LEU A 175 4.18 -5.72 7.74
C LEU A 175 3.86 -5.24 6.31
N GLN A 176 3.77 -3.93 6.08
CA GLN A 176 3.59 -3.38 4.73
C GLN A 176 4.81 -3.64 3.84
N GLY A 177 6.02 -3.55 4.38
CA GLY A 177 7.23 -3.94 3.66
C GLY A 177 7.23 -5.43 3.29
N TYR A 178 6.76 -6.28 4.20
CA TYR A 178 6.62 -7.72 3.94
C TYR A 178 5.55 -8.03 2.91
N ASP A 179 4.44 -7.28 2.89
CA ASP A 179 3.42 -7.38 1.83
C ASP A 179 4.04 -7.16 0.45
N PHE A 180 4.86 -6.12 0.30
CA PHE A 180 5.53 -5.86 -0.98
C PHE A 180 6.50 -6.98 -1.36
N TYR A 181 7.28 -7.49 -0.41
CA TYR A 181 8.17 -8.62 -0.61
C TYR A 181 7.40 -9.86 -1.10
N LYS A 182 6.29 -10.21 -0.46
CA LYS A 182 5.43 -11.33 -0.86
C LYS A 182 4.82 -11.13 -2.24
N LEU A 183 4.31 -9.94 -2.54
CA LEU A 183 3.77 -9.62 -3.85
C LEU A 183 4.84 -9.66 -4.95
N ASN A 184 6.09 -9.30 -4.63
CA ASN A 184 7.19 -9.44 -5.58
C ASN A 184 7.50 -10.91 -5.87
N LEU A 185 7.60 -11.75 -4.84
CA LEU A 185 7.91 -13.18 -5.01
C LEU A 185 6.81 -13.94 -5.75
N ASP A 186 5.56 -13.74 -5.34
CA ASP A 186 4.45 -14.60 -5.77
C ASP A 186 3.74 -14.06 -7.03
N HIS A 187 3.81 -12.74 -7.29
CA HIS A 187 3.06 -12.05 -8.36
C HIS A 187 3.94 -11.18 -9.26
N ASN A 188 5.27 -11.23 -9.14
CA ASN A 188 6.20 -10.38 -9.89
C ASN A 188 5.85 -8.87 -9.79
N CYS A 189 5.30 -8.44 -8.67
CA CYS A 189 4.99 -7.05 -8.42
C CYS A 189 6.27 -6.26 -8.16
N ILE A 190 6.51 -5.21 -8.93
CA ILE A 190 7.76 -4.43 -8.87
C ILE A 190 7.57 -2.97 -8.47
N LEU A 191 6.32 -2.55 -8.26
CA LEU A 191 6.00 -1.18 -7.87
C LEU A 191 4.92 -1.15 -6.80
N GLN A 192 5.23 -0.46 -5.71
CA GLN A 192 4.27 -0.07 -4.69
C GLN A 192 3.85 1.38 -4.93
N MET A 193 2.55 1.64 -4.88
CA MET A 193 1.96 2.98 -4.98
C MET A 193 1.07 3.25 -3.78
N GLY A 194 0.90 4.53 -3.44
CA GLY A 194 0.06 4.93 -2.30
C GLY A 194 -0.15 6.44 -2.25
N GLY A 195 -0.88 6.93 -1.26
CA GLY A 195 -0.97 8.35 -0.94
C GLY A 195 0.37 8.91 -0.46
N SER A 196 0.54 10.23 -0.49
CA SER A 196 1.77 10.90 -0.02
C SER A 196 2.06 10.62 1.48
N ASP A 197 1.03 10.36 2.25
CA ASP A 197 1.10 9.93 3.65
C ASP A 197 1.74 8.56 3.85
N GLN A 198 1.77 7.73 2.79
CA GLN A 198 2.34 6.39 2.81
C GLN A 198 3.83 6.35 2.47
N TRP A 199 4.44 7.48 2.14
CA TRP A 199 5.84 7.51 1.69
C TRP A 199 6.81 6.83 2.67
N GLY A 200 6.68 7.08 3.96
CA GLY A 200 7.51 6.45 4.98
C GLY A 200 7.34 4.93 5.08
N ASN A 201 6.18 4.39 4.72
CA ASN A 201 5.93 2.95 4.70
C ASN A 201 6.40 2.30 3.37
N ILE A 202 6.60 3.10 2.30
CA ILE A 202 7.00 2.63 0.97
C ILE A 202 8.52 2.48 0.86
N ILE A 203 9.29 3.38 1.49
CA ILE A 203 10.76 3.44 1.41
C ILE A 203 11.44 2.84 2.64
#